data_be2117784b64943a651dd525d27530e5
#
_entry.id   be2117784b64943a651dd525d27530e5
#
_cell.length_a   1.000
_cell.length_b   1.000
_cell.length_c   1.000
_cell.angle_alpha   90.00
_cell.angle_beta   90.00
_cell.angle_gamma   90.00
#
_symmetry.space_group_name_H-M   'P 1'
#
loop_
_entity.id
_entity.type
_entity.pdbx_description
1 polymer ?
#
loop_
_entity_poly.entity_id
_entity_poly.type
_entity_poly.pdbx_seq_one_letter_code
_entity_poly.pdbx_strand_id
1 'polypeptide(L)'
;MLTLDYKFLKRWAKALLAILRKIFRLWKTRHSRHFGRYKKAIKKLKKAFLRKVRRPPDHNEAINIKNRFVDGIDKCYFLFLEREGVSPTNNLSEQAIRFVVIDRRITQGTRSWAGMRWCERAWTVVATCARSKRSVYDFFVDALNATYAGTPYPKLITTNL
;
A
#
# COMPACT_ATOMS: atom_id res chain seq x y z
N MET A 1 -22.80 -7.86 -30.12
CA MET A 1 -21.63 -6.95 -30.00
C MET A 1 -21.00 -6.98 -28.63
N LEU A 2 -21.73 -6.82 -27.53
CA LEU A 2 -21.21 -6.83 -26.14
C LEU A 2 -20.40 -8.07 -25.72
N THR A 3 -20.65 -9.24 -26.26
CA THR A 3 -19.97 -10.50 -25.91
C THR A 3 -18.55 -10.64 -26.50
N LEU A 4 -18.27 -9.98 -27.64
CA LEU A 4 -16.94 -10.01 -28.27
C LEU A 4 -15.96 -9.11 -27.50
N ASP A 5 -16.39 -7.90 -27.15
CA ASP A 5 -15.59 -6.92 -26.42
C ASP A 5 -15.20 -7.47 -25.04
N TYR A 6 -16.10 -8.17 -24.36
CA TYR A 6 -15.81 -8.82 -23.10
C TYR A 6 -14.77 -9.94 -23.23
N LYS A 7 -14.80 -10.74 -24.29
CA LYS A 7 -13.80 -11.78 -24.56
C LYS A 7 -12.41 -11.18 -24.78
N PHE A 8 -12.32 -10.06 -25.53
CA PHE A 8 -11.06 -9.35 -25.74
C PHE A 8 -10.53 -8.76 -24.44
N LEU A 9 -11.36 -8.10 -23.65
CA LEU A 9 -11.00 -7.56 -22.33
C LEU A 9 -10.45 -8.67 -21.41
N LYS A 10 -11.16 -9.78 -21.31
CA LYS A 10 -10.75 -10.92 -20.50
C LYS A 10 -9.41 -11.53 -20.94
N ARG A 11 -9.19 -11.64 -22.25
CA ARG A 11 -7.93 -12.14 -22.83
C ARG A 11 -6.77 -11.18 -22.53
N TRP A 12 -6.99 -9.89 -22.70
CA TRP A 12 -6.01 -8.86 -22.39
C TRP A 12 -5.65 -8.83 -20.91
N ALA A 13 -6.64 -8.83 -20.01
CA ALA A 13 -6.45 -8.86 -18.57
C ALA A 13 -5.69 -10.13 -18.11
N LYS A 14 -6.05 -11.32 -18.63
CA LYS A 14 -5.32 -12.56 -18.36
C LYS A 14 -3.85 -12.48 -18.79
N ALA A 15 -3.56 -11.84 -19.94
CA ALA A 15 -2.18 -11.67 -20.40
C ALA A 15 -1.38 -10.74 -19.49
N LEU A 16 -1.97 -9.64 -19.00
CA LEU A 16 -1.34 -8.75 -18.02
C LEU A 16 -1.06 -9.49 -16.71
N LEU A 17 -2.04 -10.20 -16.17
CA LEU A 17 -1.90 -10.99 -14.95
C LEU A 17 -0.80 -12.06 -15.08
N ALA A 18 -0.69 -12.70 -16.25
CA ALA A 18 0.37 -13.67 -16.50
C ALA A 18 1.78 -13.02 -16.43
N ILE A 19 1.93 -11.80 -16.97
CA ILE A 19 3.21 -11.07 -16.88
C ILE A 19 3.48 -10.64 -15.43
N LEU A 20 2.49 -10.11 -14.71
CA LEU A 20 2.62 -9.74 -13.30
C LEU A 20 3.02 -10.95 -12.44
N ARG A 21 2.39 -12.10 -12.63
CA ARG A 21 2.78 -13.34 -11.92
C ARG A 21 4.24 -13.73 -12.16
N LYS A 22 4.75 -13.54 -13.39
CA LYS A 22 6.18 -13.76 -13.71
C LYS A 22 7.07 -12.75 -12.99
N ILE A 23 6.66 -11.48 -12.92
CA ILE A 23 7.37 -10.42 -12.19
C ILE A 23 7.45 -10.78 -10.69
N PHE A 24 6.32 -11.17 -10.08
CA PHE A 24 6.30 -11.56 -8.66
C PHE A 24 7.14 -12.81 -8.37
N ARG A 25 7.12 -13.82 -9.25
CA ARG A 25 8.00 -15.00 -9.11
C ARG A 25 9.47 -14.60 -9.17
N LEU A 26 9.82 -13.73 -10.11
CA LEU A 26 11.19 -13.24 -10.25
C LEU A 26 11.63 -12.48 -8.99
N TRP A 27 10.77 -11.63 -8.44
CA TRP A 27 11.04 -10.91 -7.20
C TRP A 27 11.22 -11.85 -6.00
N LYS A 28 10.37 -12.87 -5.85
CA LYS A 28 10.50 -13.87 -4.77
C LYS A 28 11.84 -14.62 -4.80
N THR A 29 12.38 -14.85 -6.00
CA THR A 29 13.65 -15.56 -6.21
C THR A 29 14.86 -14.63 -6.40
N ARG A 30 14.75 -13.34 -6.04
CA ARG A 30 15.78 -12.33 -6.29
C ARG A 30 17.13 -12.64 -5.61
N HIS A 31 17.08 -13.12 -4.38
CA HIS A 31 18.30 -13.41 -3.58
C HIS A 31 19.09 -14.64 -4.07
N SER A 32 18.41 -15.59 -4.73
CA SER A 32 19.06 -16.78 -5.29
C SER A 32 19.60 -16.59 -6.70
N ARG A 33 19.49 -15.39 -7.27
CA ARG A 33 19.85 -15.10 -8.66
C ARG A 33 21.05 -14.19 -8.77
N HIS A 34 21.89 -14.43 -9.79
CA HIS A 34 22.93 -13.50 -10.15
C HIS A 34 22.33 -12.14 -10.53
N PHE A 35 22.81 -11.06 -9.93
CA PHE A 35 22.26 -9.70 -10.04
C PHE A 35 22.07 -9.23 -11.49
N GLY A 36 23.06 -9.45 -12.35
CA GLY A 36 22.99 -9.03 -13.76
C GLY A 36 21.87 -9.76 -14.54
N ARG A 37 21.66 -11.05 -14.30
CA ARG A 37 20.59 -11.83 -14.92
C ARG A 37 19.21 -11.37 -14.41
N TYR A 38 19.10 -11.09 -13.11
CA TYR A 38 17.90 -10.55 -12.49
C TYR A 38 17.50 -9.21 -13.14
N LYS A 39 18.45 -8.27 -13.24
CA LYS A 39 18.23 -6.93 -13.82
C LYS A 39 17.77 -6.99 -15.29
N LYS A 40 18.37 -7.87 -16.10
CA LYS A 40 17.97 -8.11 -17.50
C LYS A 40 16.55 -8.69 -17.59
N ALA A 41 16.22 -9.65 -16.73
CA ALA A 41 14.91 -10.28 -16.71
C ALA A 41 13.80 -9.29 -16.30
N ILE A 42 14.03 -8.45 -15.28
CA ILE A 42 13.11 -7.37 -14.88
C ILE A 42 12.87 -6.42 -16.06
N LYS A 43 13.93 -5.90 -16.67
CA LYS A 43 13.81 -4.97 -17.80
C LYS A 43 12.97 -5.56 -18.93
N LYS A 44 13.16 -6.84 -19.24
CA LYS A 44 12.37 -7.56 -20.26
C LYS A 44 10.90 -7.66 -19.88
N LEU A 45 10.59 -8.03 -18.64
CA LEU A 45 9.22 -8.19 -18.16
C LEU A 45 8.49 -6.84 -18.02
N LYS A 46 9.15 -5.80 -17.50
CA LYS A 46 8.62 -4.43 -17.46
C LYS A 46 8.25 -3.94 -18.87
N LYS A 47 9.18 -4.09 -19.83
CA LYS A 47 8.94 -3.71 -21.22
C LYS A 47 7.76 -4.48 -21.84
N ALA A 48 7.65 -5.78 -21.59
CA ALA A 48 6.55 -6.60 -22.06
C ALA A 48 5.20 -6.17 -21.45
N PHE A 49 5.17 -5.87 -20.15
CA PHE A 49 4.00 -5.37 -19.44
C PHE A 49 3.54 -4.03 -20.01
N LEU A 50 4.41 -3.04 -20.08
CA LEU A 50 4.09 -1.70 -20.58
C LEU A 50 3.64 -1.73 -22.04
N ARG A 51 4.27 -2.56 -22.88
CA ARG A 51 3.84 -2.74 -24.28
C ARG A 51 2.39 -3.25 -24.37
N LYS A 52 1.99 -4.15 -23.45
CA LYS A 52 0.64 -4.70 -23.42
C LYS A 52 -0.37 -3.69 -22.88
N VAL A 53 0.00 -2.94 -21.84
CA VAL A 53 -0.84 -1.89 -21.24
C VAL A 53 -1.11 -0.75 -22.20
N ARG A 54 -0.11 -0.35 -23.00
CA ARG A 54 -0.26 0.74 -23.99
C ARG A 54 -1.25 0.45 -25.12
N ARG A 55 -1.64 -0.82 -25.29
CA ARG A 55 -2.61 -1.26 -26.31
C ARG A 55 -3.81 -1.93 -25.63
N PRO A 56 -4.64 -1.17 -24.92
CA PRO A 56 -5.83 -1.71 -24.29
C PRO A 56 -6.89 -2.02 -25.33
N PRO A 57 -7.83 -2.93 -25.08
CA PRO A 57 -9.08 -2.99 -25.81
C PRO A 57 -9.90 -1.71 -25.57
N ASP A 58 -10.84 -1.43 -26.45
CA ASP A 58 -11.76 -0.30 -26.34
C ASP A 58 -12.81 -0.56 -25.23
N HIS A 59 -12.37 -0.33 -24.00
CA HIS A 59 -13.17 -0.51 -22.80
C HIS A 59 -12.69 0.43 -21.68
N ASN A 60 -13.59 1.13 -21.03
CA ASN A 60 -13.28 2.16 -20.04
C ASN A 60 -12.32 1.66 -18.93
N GLU A 61 -12.54 0.46 -18.40
CA GLU A 61 -11.66 -0.11 -17.38
C GLU A 61 -10.24 -0.36 -17.90
N ALA A 62 -10.10 -0.81 -19.16
CA ALA A 62 -8.79 -1.05 -19.75
C ALA A 62 -8.05 0.26 -20.04
N ILE A 63 -8.77 1.30 -20.46
CA ILE A 63 -8.25 2.66 -20.65
C ILE A 63 -7.81 3.25 -19.32
N ASN A 64 -8.58 3.08 -18.26
CA ASN A 64 -8.23 3.52 -16.91
C ASN A 64 -6.95 2.83 -16.40
N ILE A 65 -6.79 1.53 -16.65
CA ILE A 65 -5.56 0.80 -16.32
C ILE A 65 -4.37 1.35 -17.13
N LYS A 66 -4.54 1.59 -18.44
CA LYS A 66 -3.51 2.22 -19.27
C LYS A 66 -3.08 3.56 -18.69
N ASN A 67 -4.01 4.46 -18.41
CA ASN A 67 -3.72 5.80 -17.91
C ASN A 67 -2.95 5.73 -16.59
N ARG A 68 -3.33 4.85 -15.66
CA ARG A 68 -2.61 4.65 -14.39
C ARG A 68 -1.14 4.23 -14.58
N PHE A 69 -0.84 3.43 -15.59
CA PHE A 69 0.53 2.92 -15.80
C PHE A 69 1.36 3.75 -16.76
N VAL A 70 0.76 4.55 -17.64
CA VAL A 70 1.47 5.32 -18.68
C VAL A 70 1.77 6.74 -18.21
N ASP A 71 0.91 7.34 -17.39
CA ASP A 71 1.00 8.76 -17.00
C ASP A 71 1.97 9.03 -15.82
N GLY A 72 3.07 8.29 -15.75
CA GLY A 72 4.17 8.56 -14.81
C GLY A 72 4.15 7.74 -13.51
N ILE A 73 3.12 6.95 -13.26
CA ILE A 73 2.99 6.11 -12.06
C ILE A 73 3.73 4.77 -12.23
N ASP A 74 4.14 4.41 -13.44
CA ASP A 74 4.88 3.18 -13.74
C ASP A 74 6.17 3.06 -12.92
N LYS A 75 6.85 4.17 -12.64
CA LYS A 75 8.06 4.20 -11.80
C LYS A 75 7.79 3.74 -10.37
N CYS A 76 6.63 4.09 -9.81
CA CYS A 76 6.24 3.74 -8.44
C CYS A 76 5.78 2.29 -8.32
N TYR A 77 5.02 1.78 -9.29
CA TYR A 77 4.48 0.40 -9.24
C TYR A 77 5.54 -0.69 -9.26
N PHE A 78 6.70 -0.43 -9.84
CA PHE A 78 7.79 -1.40 -9.96
C PHE A 78 9.00 -1.08 -9.08
N LEU A 79 8.87 -0.12 -8.16
CA LEU A 79 9.96 0.31 -7.29
C LEU A 79 10.49 -0.84 -6.41
N PHE A 80 9.62 -1.74 -5.97
CA PHE A 80 9.98 -2.93 -5.18
C PHE A 80 10.92 -3.90 -5.90
N LEU A 81 11.03 -3.82 -7.23
CA LEU A 81 11.96 -4.62 -8.00
C LEU A 81 13.39 -4.04 -8.00
N GLU A 82 13.52 -2.75 -7.72
CA GLU A 82 14.77 -2.00 -7.85
C GLU A 82 15.35 -1.57 -6.50
N ARG A 83 14.49 -1.42 -5.49
CA ARG A 83 14.89 -1.00 -4.14
C ARG A 83 14.62 -2.10 -3.13
N GLU A 84 15.62 -2.37 -2.31
CA GLU A 84 15.50 -3.26 -1.17
C GLU A 84 14.63 -2.61 -0.08
N GLY A 85 13.91 -3.43 0.70
CA GLY A 85 13.01 -2.93 1.76
C GLY A 85 11.65 -2.43 1.27
N VAL A 86 11.45 -2.25 -0.04
CA VAL A 86 10.14 -1.86 -0.58
C VAL A 86 9.28 -3.10 -0.80
N SER A 87 8.14 -3.16 -0.12
CA SER A 87 7.16 -4.24 -0.31
C SER A 87 6.42 -4.09 -1.65
N PRO A 88 6.16 -5.19 -2.37
CA PRO A 88 5.35 -5.19 -3.59
C PRO A 88 3.87 -4.96 -3.34
N THR A 89 3.43 -5.04 -2.09
CA THR A 89 2.04 -4.89 -1.66
C THR A 89 1.94 -3.86 -0.55
N ASN A 90 0.81 -3.17 -0.50
CA ASN A 90 0.50 -2.19 0.53
C ASN A 90 -0.15 -2.83 1.79
N ASN A 91 0.00 -4.15 1.97
CA ASN A 91 -0.65 -4.90 3.05
C ASN A 91 -0.39 -4.30 4.44
N LEU A 92 0.82 -3.78 4.67
CA LEU A 92 1.17 -3.18 5.97
C LEU A 92 0.33 -1.93 6.26
N SER A 93 0.17 -1.07 5.26
CA SER A 93 -0.66 0.14 5.39
C SER A 93 -2.15 -0.21 5.45
N GLU A 94 -2.58 -1.19 4.66
CA GLU A 94 -3.97 -1.68 4.68
C GLU A 94 -4.32 -2.30 6.02
N GLN A 95 -3.43 -3.09 6.60
CA GLN A 95 -3.60 -3.63 7.97
C GLN A 95 -3.64 -2.52 9.02
N ALA A 96 -2.80 -1.49 8.88
CA ALA A 96 -2.77 -0.38 9.83
C ALA A 96 -4.07 0.42 9.86
N ILE A 97 -4.71 0.63 8.69
CA ILE A 97 -5.97 1.38 8.60
C ILE A 97 -7.23 0.52 8.76
N ARG A 98 -7.08 -0.81 8.78
CA ARG A 98 -8.21 -1.74 8.85
C ARG A 98 -9.11 -1.49 10.07
N PHE A 99 -8.51 -1.27 11.24
CA PHE A 99 -9.25 -1.00 12.46
C PHE A 99 -10.02 0.31 12.38
N VAL A 100 -9.42 1.35 11.80
CA VAL A 100 -10.07 2.65 11.58
C VAL A 100 -11.28 2.51 10.65
N VAL A 101 -11.15 1.69 9.59
CA VAL A 101 -12.25 1.43 8.65
C VAL A 101 -13.38 0.64 9.32
N ILE A 102 -13.06 -0.33 10.18
CA ILE A 102 -14.05 -1.10 10.94
C ILE A 102 -14.76 -0.20 11.93
N ASP A 103 -14.01 0.58 12.72
CA ASP A 103 -14.56 1.54 13.68
C ASP A 103 -15.52 2.51 12.99
N ARG A 104 -15.11 3.12 11.89
CA ARG A 104 -15.95 4.01 11.10
C ARG A 104 -17.25 3.35 10.61
N ARG A 105 -17.21 2.06 10.28
CA ARG A 105 -18.42 1.32 9.86
C ARG A 105 -19.38 1.06 11.02
N ILE A 106 -18.85 0.75 12.21
CA ILE A 106 -19.65 0.47 13.41
C ILE A 106 -20.23 1.75 13.99
N THR A 107 -19.41 2.79 14.14
CA THR A 107 -19.78 4.07 14.75
C THR A 107 -20.45 5.05 13.79
N GLN A 108 -20.55 4.70 12.50
CA GLN A 108 -21.00 5.58 11.42
C GLN A 108 -20.14 6.84 11.25
N GLY A 109 -18.93 6.82 11.80
CA GLY A 109 -17.95 7.89 11.73
C GLY A 109 -18.23 9.04 12.69
N THR A 110 -17.48 10.12 12.52
CA THR A 110 -17.58 11.33 13.34
C THR A 110 -18.37 12.42 12.62
N ARG A 111 -19.20 13.17 13.37
CA ARG A 111 -20.06 14.22 12.82
C ARG A 111 -19.49 15.63 12.94
N SER A 112 -18.30 15.78 13.53
CA SER A 112 -17.64 17.07 13.73
C SER A 112 -16.15 17.03 13.40
N TRP A 113 -15.60 18.18 13.06
CA TRP A 113 -14.13 18.35 12.86
C TRP A 113 -13.33 17.98 14.10
N ALA A 114 -13.82 18.38 15.28
CA ALA A 114 -13.17 18.05 16.55
C ALA A 114 -13.13 16.53 16.78
N GLY A 115 -14.25 15.83 16.54
CA GLY A 115 -14.35 14.37 16.64
C GLY A 115 -13.43 13.67 15.64
N MET A 116 -13.35 14.17 14.39
CA MET A 116 -12.49 13.60 13.37
C MET A 116 -11.00 13.73 13.78
N ARG A 117 -10.56 14.90 14.25
CA ARG A 117 -9.20 15.11 14.74
C ARG A 117 -8.88 14.27 15.97
N TRP A 118 -9.86 14.10 16.86
CA TRP A 118 -9.69 13.23 18.01
C TRP A 118 -9.47 11.76 17.57
N CYS A 119 -10.29 11.24 16.69
CA CYS A 119 -10.13 9.89 16.15
C CYS A 119 -8.78 9.70 15.45
N GLU A 120 -8.36 10.65 14.63
CA GLU A 120 -7.05 10.62 13.97
C GLU A 120 -5.90 10.50 14.98
N ARG A 121 -5.93 11.33 16.03
CA ARG A 121 -4.91 11.31 17.10
C ARG A 121 -4.96 10.02 17.91
N ALA A 122 -6.15 9.60 18.33
CA ALA A 122 -6.34 8.38 19.12
C ALA A 122 -5.83 7.15 18.36
N TRP A 123 -6.22 6.99 17.11
CA TRP A 123 -5.73 5.88 16.27
C TRP A 123 -4.23 5.95 15.98
N THR A 124 -3.66 7.15 15.87
CA THR A 124 -2.21 7.32 15.75
C THR A 124 -1.50 6.80 16.99
N VAL A 125 -1.99 7.14 18.18
CA VAL A 125 -1.44 6.64 19.46
C VAL A 125 -1.57 5.11 19.53
N VAL A 126 -2.76 4.56 19.29
CA VAL A 126 -3.01 3.12 19.32
C VAL A 126 -2.08 2.36 18.37
N ALA A 127 -1.98 2.80 17.12
CA ALA A 127 -1.15 2.15 16.12
C ALA A 127 0.35 2.25 16.44
N THR A 128 0.80 3.38 16.99
CA THR A 128 2.21 3.59 17.36
C THR A 128 2.59 2.77 18.58
N CYS A 129 1.77 2.77 19.62
CA CYS A 129 1.98 1.96 20.81
C CYS A 129 2.02 0.47 20.46
N ALA A 130 1.08 -0.02 19.65
CA ALA A 130 1.05 -1.41 19.19
C ALA A 130 2.34 -1.82 18.46
N ARG A 131 2.87 -0.95 17.59
CA ARG A 131 4.14 -1.21 16.89
C ARG A 131 5.35 -1.17 17.79
N SER A 132 5.33 -0.32 18.81
CA SER A 132 6.41 -0.16 19.81
C SER A 132 6.30 -1.16 20.97
N LYS A 133 5.32 -2.08 20.92
CA LYS A 133 5.01 -3.03 22.02
C LYS A 133 4.78 -2.32 23.36
N ARG A 134 4.22 -1.13 23.32
CA ARG A 134 3.90 -0.30 24.49
C ARG A 134 2.41 -0.41 24.81
N SER A 135 2.07 -0.38 26.09
CA SER A 135 0.67 -0.32 26.55
C SER A 135 0.04 1.01 26.11
N VAL A 136 -1.07 0.95 25.41
CA VAL A 136 -1.87 2.13 25.03
C VAL A 136 -2.49 2.77 26.26
N TYR A 137 -2.98 1.94 27.19
CA TYR A 137 -3.60 2.38 28.43
C TYR A 137 -2.62 3.19 29.28
N ASP A 138 -1.43 2.64 29.54
CA ASP A 138 -0.41 3.33 30.34
C ASP A 138 0.00 4.66 29.70
N PHE A 139 0.14 4.70 28.36
CA PHE A 139 0.42 5.94 27.66
C PHE A 139 -0.64 7.01 27.90
N PHE A 140 -1.93 6.65 27.86
CA PHE A 140 -3.00 7.61 28.10
C PHE A 140 -3.06 8.03 29.58
N VAL A 141 -2.83 7.11 30.51
CA VAL A 141 -2.73 7.44 31.95
C VAL A 141 -1.58 8.42 32.21
N ASP A 142 -0.40 8.15 31.66
CA ASP A 142 0.77 9.05 31.77
C ASP A 142 0.48 10.43 31.19
N ALA A 143 -0.18 10.48 30.03
CA ALA A 143 -0.54 11.75 29.38
C ALA A 143 -1.55 12.54 30.19
N LEU A 144 -2.53 11.90 30.81
CA LEU A 144 -3.50 12.53 31.71
C LEU A 144 -2.82 13.06 32.98
N ASN A 145 -1.98 12.23 33.61
CA ASN A 145 -1.23 12.64 34.78
C ASN A 145 -0.32 13.83 34.49
N ALA A 146 0.36 13.86 33.33
CA ALA A 146 1.15 14.98 32.90
C ALA A 146 0.32 16.27 32.71
N THR A 147 -0.92 16.13 32.21
CA THR A 147 -1.84 17.27 32.09
C THR A 147 -2.20 17.88 33.45
N TYR A 148 -2.54 17.03 34.43
CA TYR A 148 -2.92 17.50 35.78
C TYR A 148 -1.73 18.03 36.58
N ALA A 149 -0.54 17.44 36.39
CA ALA A 149 0.67 17.86 37.09
C ALA A 149 1.41 19.04 36.42
N GLY A 150 0.97 19.47 35.22
CA GLY A 150 1.67 20.50 34.45
C GLY A 150 3.07 20.07 33.97
N THR A 151 3.32 18.78 33.84
CA THR A 151 4.61 18.22 33.43
C THR A 151 4.64 17.94 31.93
N PRO A 152 5.84 17.77 31.33
CA PRO A 152 5.95 17.42 29.90
C PRO A 152 5.22 16.11 29.55
N TYR A 153 4.52 16.09 28.41
CA TYR A 153 3.83 14.91 27.94
C TYR A 153 4.77 13.75 27.61
N PRO A 154 4.34 12.48 27.81
CA PRO A 154 5.13 11.33 27.44
C PRO A 154 5.37 11.32 25.92
N LYS A 155 6.60 11.05 25.52
CA LYS A 155 6.95 10.94 24.09
C LYS A 155 6.31 9.68 23.53
N LEU A 156 5.56 9.81 22.41
CA LEU A 156 4.94 8.68 21.73
C LEU A 156 5.98 7.79 21.06
N ILE A 157 7.04 8.39 20.49
CA ILE A 157 8.17 7.71 19.87
C ILE A 157 9.39 7.96 20.74
N THR A 158 9.94 6.92 21.36
CA THR A 158 11.25 6.95 21.99
C THR A 158 12.28 6.57 20.92
N THR A 159 12.98 7.57 20.40
CA THR A 159 14.18 7.33 19.58
C THR A 159 15.26 6.84 20.53
N ASN A 160 15.46 5.53 20.60
CA ASN A 160 16.72 5.03 21.10
C ASN A 160 17.78 5.36 20.04
N LEU A 161 18.47 6.47 20.22
CA LEU A 161 19.75 6.77 19.56
C LEU A 161 20.82 5.90 20.19
#